data_b83b8a87fea14c0c62afaeb94d8508fc
#
_entry.id   b83b8a87fea14c0c62afaeb94d8508fc
#
_cell.length_a   1.000
_cell.length_b   1.000
_cell.length_c   1.000
_cell.angle_alpha   90.00
_cell.angle_beta   90.00
_cell.angle_gamma   90.00
#
_symmetry.space_group_name_H-M   'P 1'
#
loop_
_entity.id
_entity.type
_entity.pdbx_description
1 polymer ?
#
loop_
_entity_poly.entity_id
_entity_poly.type
_entity_poly.pdbx_seq_one_letter_code
_entity_poly.pdbx_strand_id
1 'polypeptide(L)'
;FVNNELIRYSREEFERIFPKTTRYLRGWKEVLDNRKSDGEWFEYGRSQGLKFMNQEKLMISSVITEKVNVYELDSQTIPYSGFYIIPIAEEGLDYARNILESEDFYNYIETRAINASGKSIRISVNDIKNYPIRVWGANNGWNSSKSKL
;
A
#
# COMPACT_ATOMS: atom_id res chain seq x y z
N PHE A 1 8.07 -13.40 -6.72
CA PHE A 1 9.42 -12.83 -6.87
C PHE A 1 10.46 -13.93 -6.93
N VAL A 2 11.41 -13.79 -7.84
CA VAL A 2 12.59 -14.65 -7.94
C VAL A 2 13.80 -13.71 -7.95
N ASN A 3 14.77 -13.95 -7.06
CA ASN A 3 15.93 -13.07 -6.87
C ASN A 3 15.58 -11.57 -6.73
N ASN A 4 14.55 -11.28 -5.98
CA ASN A 4 13.99 -9.93 -5.77
C ASN A 4 13.34 -9.26 -7.00
N GLU A 5 13.20 -9.97 -8.12
CA GLU A 5 12.51 -9.45 -9.30
C GLU A 5 11.10 -10.01 -9.40
N LEU A 6 10.14 -9.15 -9.76
CA LEU A 6 8.77 -9.57 -10.04
C LEU A 6 8.74 -10.33 -11.36
N ILE A 7 8.47 -11.62 -11.29
CA ILE A 7 8.31 -12.46 -12.48
C ILE A 7 6.86 -12.38 -12.95
N ARG A 8 6.69 -12.02 -14.21
CA ARG A 8 5.43 -12.15 -14.93
C ARG A 8 5.61 -13.19 -16.04
N TYR A 9 4.68 -14.10 -16.11
CA TYR A 9 4.72 -15.16 -17.11
C TYR A 9 4.03 -14.71 -18.41
N SER A 10 4.59 -15.04 -19.56
CA SER A 10 3.82 -15.03 -20.82
C SER A 10 2.70 -16.06 -20.76
N ARG A 11 1.74 -15.96 -21.67
CA ARG A 11 0.62 -16.92 -21.74
C ARG A 11 1.12 -18.33 -21.94
N GLU A 12 2.05 -18.52 -22.87
CA GLU A 12 2.63 -19.81 -23.22
C GLU A 12 3.39 -20.42 -22.03
N GLU A 13 4.16 -19.61 -21.34
CA GLU A 13 4.90 -20.04 -20.14
C GLU A 13 3.93 -20.43 -19.03
N PHE A 14 2.92 -19.63 -18.74
CA PHE A 14 1.94 -19.93 -17.70
C PHE A 14 1.20 -21.24 -17.98
N GLU A 15 0.74 -21.44 -19.22
CA GLU A 15 0.04 -22.65 -19.63
C GLU A 15 0.93 -23.89 -19.53
N ARG A 16 2.19 -23.77 -19.88
CA ARG A 16 3.19 -24.85 -19.81
C ARG A 16 3.57 -25.20 -18.37
N ILE A 17 3.81 -24.19 -17.53
CA ILE A 17 4.31 -24.38 -16.15
C ILE A 17 3.16 -24.77 -15.21
N PHE A 18 1.99 -24.21 -15.42
CA PHE A 18 0.83 -24.40 -14.52
C PHE A 18 -0.40 -25.00 -15.25
N PRO A 19 -0.30 -26.20 -15.86
CA PRO A 19 -1.36 -26.76 -16.69
C PRO A 19 -2.67 -27.03 -15.94
N LYS A 20 -2.58 -27.40 -14.65
CA LYS A 20 -3.78 -27.64 -13.83
C LYS A 20 -4.49 -26.33 -13.49
N THR A 21 -3.75 -25.31 -13.12
CA THR A 21 -4.27 -23.96 -12.85
C THR A 21 -4.87 -23.36 -14.10
N THR A 22 -4.18 -23.49 -15.24
CA THR A 22 -4.69 -23.04 -16.54
C THR A 22 -6.04 -23.67 -16.86
N ARG A 23 -6.17 -24.98 -16.68
CA ARG A 23 -7.43 -25.69 -16.93
C ARG A 23 -8.55 -25.16 -16.06
N TYR A 24 -8.29 -24.94 -14.77
CA TYR A 24 -9.28 -24.39 -13.86
C TYR A 24 -9.69 -22.97 -14.25
N LEU A 25 -8.73 -22.09 -14.45
CA LEU A 25 -9.00 -20.69 -14.78
C LEU A 25 -9.66 -20.52 -16.17
N ARG A 26 -9.40 -21.40 -17.13
CA ARG A 26 -10.09 -21.38 -18.43
C ARG A 26 -11.60 -21.53 -18.32
N GLY A 27 -12.09 -22.24 -17.31
CA GLY A 27 -13.53 -22.30 -17.02
C GLY A 27 -14.16 -20.95 -16.65
N TRP A 28 -13.34 -19.98 -16.25
CA TRP A 28 -13.75 -18.63 -15.88
C TRP A 28 -13.24 -17.56 -16.83
N LYS A 29 -12.69 -17.97 -17.99
CA LYS A 29 -11.94 -17.08 -18.88
C LYS A 29 -12.76 -15.86 -19.32
N GLU A 30 -14.02 -16.03 -19.67
CA GLU A 30 -14.91 -14.95 -20.09
C GLU A 30 -15.04 -13.88 -18.98
N VAL A 31 -15.24 -14.30 -17.74
CA VAL A 31 -15.31 -13.38 -16.59
C VAL A 31 -13.97 -12.71 -16.32
N LEU A 32 -12.88 -13.46 -16.49
CA LEU A 32 -11.53 -12.97 -16.24
C LEU A 32 -11.08 -11.97 -17.33
N ASP A 33 -11.41 -12.19 -18.59
CA ASP A 33 -11.12 -11.28 -19.71
C ASP A 33 -11.91 -9.96 -19.59
N ASN A 34 -13.13 -10.02 -19.04
CA ASN A 34 -13.98 -8.83 -18.87
C ASN A 34 -13.55 -7.93 -17.69
N ARG A 35 -12.52 -8.32 -16.91
CA ARG A 35 -12.01 -7.48 -15.84
C ARG A 35 -11.28 -6.26 -16.44
N LYS A 36 -11.47 -5.09 -15.79
CA LYS A 36 -10.68 -3.90 -16.08
C LYS A 36 -9.29 -4.04 -15.43
N SER A 37 -8.38 -4.76 -16.05
CA SER A 37 -7.01 -4.95 -15.56
C SER A 37 -6.04 -4.87 -16.75
N ASP A 38 -4.86 -4.32 -16.50
CA ASP A 38 -3.80 -4.19 -17.53
C ASP A 38 -2.95 -5.47 -17.68
N GLY A 39 -3.33 -6.55 -17.00
CA GLY A 39 -2.62 -7.83 -17.00
C GLY A 39 -3.27 -8.89 -17.86
N GLU A 40 -2.58 -10.02 -18.00
CA GLU A 40 -3.10 -11.20 -18.67
C GLU A 40 -4.34 -11.74 -17.89
N TRP A 41 -5.20 -12.46 -18.60
CA TRP A 41 -6.46 -12.98 -18.04
C TRP A 41 -6.30 -13.88 -16.80
N PHE A 42 -5.16 -14.53 -16.65
CA PHE A 42 -4.82 -15.40 -15.52
C PHE A 42 -4.14 -14.65 -14.37
N GLU A 43 -3.71 -13.42 -14.58
CA GLU A 43 -3.03 -12.64 -13.55
C GLU A 43 -4.00 -12.09 -12.49
N TYR A 44 -3.43 -11.73 -11.34
CA TYR A 44 -4.18 -11.06 -10.29
C TYR A 44 -4.65 -9.68 -10.75
N GLY A 45 -5.95 -9.42 -10.61
CA GLY A 45 -6.60 -8.22 -11.17
C GLY A 45 -6.18 -6.87 -10.52
N ARG A 46 -5.41 -6.89 -9.44
CA ARG A 46 -4.89 -5.70 -8.76
C ARG A 46 -3.38 -5.81 -8.63
N SER A 47 -2.68 -5.49 -9.70
CA SER A 47 -1.22 -5.57 -9.77
C SER A 47 -0.52 -4.29 -9.32
N GLN A 48 -1.27 -3.20 -9.01
CA GLN A 48 -0.68 -1.94 -8.57
C GLN A 48 0.18 -2.15 -7.33
N GLY A 49 1.42 -1.72 -7.43
CA GLY A 49 2.38 -1.79 -6.34
C GLY A 49 3.03 -3.14 -6.12
N LEU A 50 2.64 -4.22 -6.80
CA LEU A 50 3.26 -5.54 -6.63
C LEU A 50 4.79 -5.49 -6.74
N LYS A 51 5.34 -4.70 -7.66
CA LYS A 51 6.79 -4.55 -7.84
C LYS A 51 7.53 -4.01 -6.61
N PHE A 52 6.81 -3.42 -5.66
CA PHE A 52 7.37 -2.85 -4.43
C PHE A 52 7.11 -3.73 -3.19
N MET A 53 6.44 -4.89 -3.36
CA MET A 53 6.01 -5.70 -2.21
C MET A 53 7.11 -6.57 -1.60
N ASN A 54 8.21 -6.82 -2.32
CA ASN A 54 9.34 -7.65 -1.87
C ASN A 54 10.34 -6.92 -0.97
N GLN A 55 9.86 -5.98 -0.17
CA GLN A 55 10.67 -5.25 0.80
C GLN A 55 9.89 -5.04 2.09
N GLU A 56 10.57 -4.67 3.14
CA GLU A 56 9.94 -4.27 4.40
C GLU A 56 9.05 -3.05 4.17
N LYS A 57 7.93 -3.03 4.85
CA LYS A 57 6.91 -1.98 4.70
C LYS A 57 6.09 -1.82 5.95
N LEU A 58 5.51 -0.65 6.12
CA LEU A 58 4.44 -0.44 7.11
C LEU A 58 3.09 -0.59 6.44
N MET A 59 2.11 -1.02 7.22
CA MET A 59 0.72 -1.04 6.80
C MET A 59 -0.16 -0.34 7.85
N ILE A 60 -1.13 0.43 7.38
CA ILE A 60 -2.21 0.99 8.19
C ILE A 60 -3.57 0.65 7.59
N SER A 61 -4.60 0.57 8.44
CA SER A 61 -5.97 0.37 7.97
C SER A 61 -6.50 1.59 7.24
N SER A 62 -7.36 1.39 6.25
CA SER A 62 -8.13 2.48 5.63
C SER A 62 -9.30 2.94 6.49
N VAL A 63 -9.65 2.18 7.54
CA VAL A 63 -10.65 2.54 8.54
C VAL A 63 -9.97 2.56 9.90
N ILE A 64 -10.08 3.68 10.60
CA ILE A 64 -9.41 3.95 11.87
C ILE A 64 -10.47 4.22 12.93
N THR A 65 -10.28 3.61 14.10
CA THR A 65 -11.12 3.84 15.29
C THR A 65 -10.18 4.16 16.44
N GLU A 66 -10.33 5.31 17.08
CA GLU A 66 -9.58 5.79 18.23
C GLU A 66 -8.11 6.12 17.99
N LYS A 67 -7.35 5.29 17.28
CA LYS A 67 -5.93 5.52 16.97
C LYS A 67 -5.52 4.86 15.67
N VAL A 68 -4.43 5.34 15.10
CA VAL A 68 -3.77 4.68 13.96
C VAL A 68 -2.92 3.54 14.49
N ASN A 69 -3.23 2.31 14.05
CA ASN A 69 -2.37 1.16 14.31
C ASN A 69 -1.48 0.94 13.10
N VAL A 70 -0.17 0.93 13.34
CA VAL A 70 0.85 0.68 12.32
C VAL A 70 1.40 -0.73 12.48
N TYR A 71 1.39 -1.49 11.39
CA TYR A 71 1.87 -2.87 11.33
C TYR A 71 3.14 -2.93 10.49
N GLU A 72 4.19 -3.54 11.02
CA GLU A 72 5.38 -3.88 10.24
C GLU A 72 5.14 -5.18 9.49
N LEU A 73 5.42 -5.16 8.21
CA LEU A 73 5.34 -6.31 7.33
C LEU A 73 6.70 -6.56 6.69
N ASP A 74 7.10 -7.81 6.70
CA ASP A 74 8.34 -8.25 6.04
C ASP A 74 8.24 -8.24 4.50
N SER A 75 9.33 -8.60 3.85
CA SER A 75 9.40 -8.67 2.39
C SER A 75 8.55 -9.78 1.77
N GLN A 76 8.13 -10.77 2.55
CA GLN A 76 7.33 -11.90 2.05
C GLN A 76 5.83 -11.68 2.21
N THR A 77 5.43 -10.71 3.01
CA THR A 77 4.03 -10.42 3.28
C THR A 77 3.45 -9.47 2.24
N ILE A 78 2.36 -9.89 1.59
CA ILE A 78 1.58 -9.06 0.66
C ILE A 78 0.27 -8.68 1.34
N PRO A 79 0.04 -7.40 1.67
CA PRO A 79 -1.19 -6.97 2.32
C PRO A 79 -2.37 -7.05 1.35
N TYR A 80 -3.48 -7.63 1.82
CA TYR A 80 -4.72 -7.72 1.04
C TYR A 80 -5.46 -6.38 0.94
N SER A 81 -5.46 -5.60 2.02
CA SER A 81 -6.17 -4.32 2.11
C SER A 81 -5.42 -3.35 3.02
N GLY A 82 -5.84 -2.09 3.03
CA GLY A 82 -5.17 -1.02 3.76
C GLY A 82 -4.23 -0.23 2.88
N PHE A 83 -3.44 0.64 3.51
CA PHE A 83 -2.38 1.39 2.85
C PHE A 83 -1.04 0.85 3.31
N TYR A 84 -0.12 0.70 2.39
CA TYR A 84 1.25 0.33 2.70
C TYR A 84 2.20 1.49 2.38
N ILE A 85 3.18 1.66 3.24
CA ILE A 85 4.21 2.67 3.14
C ILE A 85 5.54 1.95 2.96
N ILE A 86 6.28 2.33 1.96
CA ILE A 86 7.62 1.81 1.64
C ILE A 86 8.63 2.93 1.78
N PRO A 87 9.86 2.64 2.21
CA PRO A 87 10.90 3.64 2.26
C PRO A 87 11.32 4.03 0.83
N ILE A 88 11.47 5.34 0.59
CA ILE A 88 12.03 5.89 -0.65
C ILE A 88 13.30 6.70 -0.38
N ALA A 89 13.66 6.88 0.87
CA ALA A 89 14.82 7.64 1.31
C ALA A 89 15.44 6.98 2.55
N GLU A 90 16.53 7.56 3.06
CA GLU A 90 17.30 7.05 4.21
C GLU A 90 16.55 7.12 5.55
N GLU A 91 15.50 7.95 5.66
CA GLU A 91 14.75 8.15 6.91
C GLU A 91 14.03 6.91 7.43
N GLY A 92 14.00 5.85 6.70
CA GLY A 92 13.55 4.55 7.16
C GLY A 92 12.08 4.47 7.60
N LEU A 93 11.66 3.24 7.93
CA LEU A 93 10.27 2.97 8.34
C LEU A 93 9.96 3.49 9.75
N ASP A 94 10.94 3.55 10.64
CA ASP A 94 10.73 4.04 12.02
C ASP A 94 10.30 5.50 12.05
N TYR A 95 10.88 6.34 11.18
CA TYR A 95 10.46 7.74 11.06
C TYR A 95 8.99 7.84 10.62
N ALA A 96 8.62 7.09 9.59
CA ALA A 96 7.23 7.05 9.11
C ALA A 96 6.27 6.50 10.17
N ARG A 97 6.67 5.47 10.92
CA ARG A 97 5.89 4.93 12.03
C ARG A 97 5.62 5.99 13.10
N ASN A 98 6.66 6.66 13.59
CA ASN A 98 6.52 7.68 14.62
C ASN A 98 5.56 8.80 14.21
N ILE A 99 5.56 9.19 12.93
CA ILE A 99 4.60 10.15 12.40
C ILE A 99 3.19 9.59 12.41
N LEU A 100 2.98 8.40 11.86
CA LEU A 100 1.66 7.80 11.69
C LEU A 100 0.98 7.46 13.03
N GLU A 101 1.76 7.12 14.06
CA GLU A 101 1.27 6.81 15.41
C GLU A 101 1.12 8.07 16.28
N SER A 102 1.53 9.24 15.80
CA SER A 102 1.45 10.49 16.56
C SER A 102 0.00 10.96 16.73
N GLU A 103 -0.26 11.62 17.84
CA GLU A 103 -1.53 12.30 18.11
C GLU A 103 -1.80 13.41 17.08
N ASP A 104 -0.77 14.12 16.65
CA ASP A 104 -0.87 15.16 15.62
C ASP A 104 -1.39 14.60 14.30
N PHE A 105 -0.91 13.42 13.88
CA PHE A 105 -1.41 12.76 12.68
C PHE A 105 -2.86 12.31 12.84
N TYR A 106 -3.19 11.72 14.00
CA TYR A 106 -4.59 11.32 14.27
C TYR A 106 -5.53 12.52 14.21
N ASN A 107 -5.22 13.61 14.90
CA ASN A 107 -6.02 14.84 14.91
C ASN A 107 -6.17 15.43 13.50
N TYR A 108 -5.10 15.39 12.71
CA TYR A 108 -5.15 15.85 11.32
C TYR A 108 -6.11 15.03 10.47
N ILE A 109 -6.04 13.70 10.53
CA ILE A 109 -6.93 12.84 9.73
C ILE A 109 -8.37 12.90 10.23
N GLU A 110 -8.61 13.02 11.54
CA GLU A 110 -9.96 13.14 12.12
C GLU A 110 -10.71 14.34 11.55
N THR A 111 -10.04 15.46 11.31
CA THR A 111 -10.66 16.68 10.74
C THR A 111 -10.96 16.59 9.25
N ARG A 112 -10.40 15.62 8.53
CA ARG A 112 -10.48 15.50 7.05
C ARG A 112 -11.18 14.25 6.58
N ALA A 113 -11.17 13.21 7.39
CA ALA A 113 -11.70 11.91 7.04
C ALA A 113 -13.23 11.88 6.99
N ILE A 114 -13.74 10.92 6.24
CA ILE A 114 -15.17 10.66 6.14
C ILE A 114 -15.58 9.71 7.27
N ASN A 115 -16.65 10.05 8.00
CA ASN A 115 -17.25 9.12 8.95
C ASN A 115 -17.66 7.82 8.24
N ALA A 116 -17.14 6.69 8.73
CA ALA A 116 -17.46 5.38 8.18
C ALA A 116 -18.65 4.74 8.89
N SER A 117 -18.59 4.61 10.21
CA SER A 117 -19.67 4.12 11.08
C SER A 117 -19.29 4.36 12.54
N GLY A 118 -20.21 4.85 13.34
CA GLY A 118 -19.97 5.15 14.75
C GLY A 118 -18.80 6.14 14.93
N LYS A 119 -17.78 5.74 15.68
CA LYS A 119 -16.55 6.52 15.89
C LYS A 119 -15.47 6.25 14.85
N SER A 120 -15.73 5.38 13.87
CA SER A 120 -14.74 5.03 12.85
C SER A 120 -14.70 6.05 11.73
N ILE A 121 -13.51 6.41 11.29
CA ILE A 121 -13.23 7.31 10.18
C ILE A 121 -12.58 6.53 9.03
N ARG A 122 -12.89 6.90 7.81
CA ARG A 122 -12.25 6.36 6.61
C ARG A 122 -11.29 7.40 6.05
N ILE A 123 -10.03 6.99 5.90
CA ILE A 123 -8.98 7.81 5.30
C ILE A 123 -8.69 7.36 3.87
N SER A 124 -8.06 8.24 3.12
CA SER A 124 -7.58 8.02 1.75
C SER A 124 -6.05 8.16 1.66
N VAL A 125 -5.48 7.70 0.55
CA VAL A 125 -4.05 7.94 0.25
C VAL A 125 -3.71 9.43 0.23
N ASN A 126 -4.66 10.27 -0.23
CA ASN A 126 -4.44 11.72 -0.28
C ASN A 126 -4.36 12.35 1.12
N ASP A 127 -5.10 11.83 2.10
CA ASP A 127 -5.02 12.31 3.47
C ASP A 127 -3.62 12.05 4.04
N ILE A 128 -3.06 10.87 3.77
CA ILE A 128 -1.68 10.53 4.18
C ILE A 128 -0.67 11.43 3.45
N LYS A 129 -0.75 11.51 2.11
CA LYS A 129 0.21 12.25 1.28
C LYS A 129 0.21 13.76 1.53
N ASN A 130 -0.90 14.31 1.97
CA ASN A 130 -1.04 15.74 2.24
C ASN A 130 -0.80 16.10 3.70
N TYR A 131 -0.42 15.15 4.55
CA TYR A 131 -0.05 15.45 5.93
C TYR A 131 1.19 16.36 5.94
N PRO A 132 1.13 17.52 6.62
CA PRO A 132 2.24 18.45 6.66
C PRO A 132 3.31 17.95 7.62
N ILE A 133 4.32 17.26 7.12
CA ILE A 133 5.47 16.85 7.92
C ILE A 133 6.24 18.09 8.33
N ARG A 134 6.38 18.32 9.64
CA ARG A 134 7.18 19.39 10.20
C ARG A 134 8.62 18.89 10.31
N VAL A 135 9.49 19.31 9.43
CA VAL A 135 10.93 19.06 9.55
C VAL A 135 11.53 20.11 10.48
N TRP A 136 12.08 19.69 11.60
CA TRP A 136 12.90 20.57 12.46
C TRP A 136 14.23 20.85 11.75
N GLY A 137 14.38 22.01 11.17
CA GLY A 137 15.66 22.45 10.65
C GLY A 137 16.58 22.91 11.79
N ALA A 138 17.87 22.67 11.64
CA ALA A 138 18.92 22.99 12.63
C ALA A 138 19.13 24.50 12.90
N ASN A 139 18.36 25.39 12.32
CA ASN A 139 18.41 26.84 12.52
C ASN A 139 16.98 27.39 12.71
N ASN A 140 16.62 27.64 13.94
CA ASN A 140 15.57 28.51 14.51
C ASN A 140 14.63 29.25 13.53
N GLY A 141 13.96 28.53 12.63
CA GLY A 141 12.99 29.10 11.71
C GLY A 141 12.05 28.02 11.21
N TRP A 142 10.75 28.25 11.33
CA TRP A 142 9.72 27.38 10.74
C TRP A 142 9.81 27.44 9.21
N ASN A 143 10.36 26.40 8.62
CA ASN A 143 10.24 26.21 7.18
C ASN A 143 9.21 25.10 6.90
N SER A 144 8.08 25.49 6.32
CA SER A 144 7.12 24.56 5.76
C SER A 144 7.65 24.03 4.43
N SER A 145 8.58 23.09 4.47
CA SER A 145 8.94 22.34 3.28
C SER A 145 7.88 21.26 3.04
N LYS A 146 7.25 21.29 1.88
CA LYS A 146 6.34 20.24 1.42
C LYS A 146 7.16 19.02 1.03
N SER A 147 7.66 18.26 1.99
CA SER A 147 8.10 16.90 1.72
C SER A 147 6.85 16.01 1.64
N LYS A 148 6.65 15.37 0.52
CA LYS A 148 5.56 14.41 0.30
C LYS A 148 6.04 13.06 0.81
N LEU A 149 5.25 12.40 1.66
CA LEU A 149 5.34 10.97 1.91
C LEU A 149 5.07 10.16 0.65
#